data_029960e299d5295dfe7a17ea3a257145
#
_entry.id   029960e299d5295dfe7a17ea3a257145
#
_cell.length_a   1.000
_cell.length_b   1.000
_cell.length_c   1.000
_cell.angle_alpha   90.00
_cell.angle_beta   90.00
_cell.angle_gamma   90.00
#
_symmetry.space_group_name_H-M   'P 1'
#
loop_
_entity.id
_entity.type
_entity.pdbx_description
1 polymer ?
#
loop_
_entity_poly.entity_id
_entity_poly.type
_entity_poly.pdbx_seq_one_letter_code
_entity_poly.pdbx_strand_id
1 'polypeptide(L)'
;MGKRASFLLALGWVFINAGPLLAHPWLVGFSGAPGTYGSCSRSCHGFPIGTIYVDRFPAQYRPGQTYCIKVGHNGGDSVEAFNCSVRVGWGAVNAGLITAGYLTETYSCSVETNGVRPIGRCDTCNFLWTAPLLGTDTVRLYLAGFQGIEGEWGRYSELILASAEGISGVEEQKAVSPKGNAFGLRLVGENPVRGSIALAYRTDGNGPAELRIFDLRGRLVRSFVLSGYGGLFRWDGRDASGRLIPGGFYFLRLEQGTRSVTCKALLIR
;
A
#
# COMPACT_ATOMS: atom_id res chain seq x y z
N MET A 1 -72.23 22.74 31.08
CA MET A 1 -72.08 21.44 30.38
C MET A 1 -70.87 21.55 29.45
N GLY A 2 -69.71 21.17 29.92
CA GLY A 2 -68.46 21.26 29.18
C GLY A 2 -68.06 19.87 28.74
N LYS A 3 -67.93 19.69 27.43
CA LYS A 3 -67.39 18.43 26.82
C LYS A 3 -65.85 18.46 26.82
N ARG A 4 -65.23 17.57 27.58
CA ARG A 4 -63.80 17.32 27.52
C ARG A 4 -63.49 16.40 26.29
N ALA A 5 -62.71 16.87 25.34
CA ALA A 5 -62.21 16.11 24.28
C ALA A 5 -60.84 15.44 24.71
N SER A 6 -60.83 14.11 24.79
CA SER A 6 -59.60 13.36 25.06
C SER A 6 -58.87 13.17 23.77
N PHE A 7 -57.65 13.71 23.68
CA PHE A 7 -56.71 13.46 22.60
C PHE A 7 -55.94 12.17 22.94
N LEU A 8 -56.20 11.11 22.20
CA LEU A 8 -55.41 9.89 22.20
C LEU A 8 -54.20 10.12 21.27
N LEU A 9 -53.01 10.25 21.86
CA LEU A 9 -51.72 10.19 21.14
C LEU A 9 -51.46 8.73 20.80
N ALA A 10 -51.65 8.37 19.54
CA ALA A 10 -51.19 7.12 19.00
C ALA A 10 -49.66 7.19 18.79
N LEU A 11 -48.86 6.60 19.69
CA LEU A 11 -47.45 6.35 19.48
C LEU A 11 -47.34 5.25 18.42
N GLY A 12 -47.09 5.65 17.17
CA GLY A 12 -46.70 4.75 16.11
C GLY A 12 -45.31 4.20 16.38
N TRP A 13 -45.22 2.92 16.71
CA TRP A 13 -43.97 2.18 16.70
C TRP A 13 -43.51 2.03 15.25
N VAL A 14 -42.53 2.81 14.86
CA VAL A 14 -41.79 2.56 13.62
C VAL A 14 -40.94 1.34 13.88
N PHE A 15 -41.42 0.17 13.50
CA PHE A 15 -40.55 -1.02 13.34
C PHE A 15 -39.64 -0.73 12.18
N ILE A 16 -38.42 -0.29 12.49
CA ILE A 16 -37.29 -0.38 11.52
C ILE A 16 -37.08 -1.88 11.35
N ASN A 17 -37.62 -2.44 10.29
CA ASN A 17 -37.20 -3.74 9.79
C ASN A 17 -35.73 -3.62 9.43
N ALA A 18 -34.84 -3.93 10.37
CA ALA A 18 -33.48 -4.30 10.04
C ALA A 18 -33.61 -5.64 9.30
N GLY A 19 -33.75 -5.60 7.99
CA GLY A 19 -33.61 -6.77 7.14
C GLY A 19 -32.25 -7.42 7.45
N PRO A 20 -32.11 -8.72 7.23
CA PRO A 20 -30.83 -9.40 7.44
C PRO A 20 -29.75 -8.61 6.71
N LEU A 21 -28.68 -8.23 7.42
CA LEU A 21 -27.51 -7.60 6.83
C LEU A 21 -26.84 -8.65 5.94
N LEU A 22 -27.22 -8.64 4.68
CA LEU A 22 -26.68 -9.53 3.65
C LEU A 22 -25.23 -9.20 3.42
N ALA A 23 -24.40 -10.20 3.15
CA ALA A 23 -23.05 -9.98 2.63
C ALA A 23 -23.15 -9.19 1.32
N HIS A 24 -22.37 -8.13 1.24
CA HIS A 24 -22.36 -7.25 0.07
C HIS A 24 -20.99 -7.36 -0.63
N PRO A 25 -20.80 -8.33 -1.53
CA PRO A 25 -19.50 -8.57 -2.18
C PRO A 25 -19.00 -7.40 -3.01
N TRP A 26 -19.89 -6.47 -3.41
CA TRP A 26 -19.54 -5.24 -4.15
C TRP A 26 -19.06 -4.08 -3.27
N LEU A 27 -19.20 -4.16 -1.93
CA LEU A 27 -18.73 -3.10 -1.05
C LEU A 27 -17.20 -3.04 -1.01
N VAL A 28 -16.65 -1.84 -1.09
CA VAL A 28 -15.23 -1.55 -1.04
C VAL A 28 -14.91 -0.53 0.05
N GLY A 29 -13.67 -0.53 0.55
CA GLY A 29 -13.24 0.35 1.62
C GLY A 29 -13.42 -0.24 3.02
N PHE A 30 -13.53 -1.57 3.13
CA PHE A 30 -13.78 -2.30 4.38
C PHE A 30 -12.68 -3.31 4.70
N SER A 31 -11.43 -3.05 4.33
CA SER A 31 -10.30 -3.94 4.61
C SER A 31 -9.90 -4.00 6.09
N GLY A 32 -10.42 -3.11 6.93
CA GLY A 32 -9.97 -2.94 8.32
C GLY A 32 -8.69 -2.13 8.46
N ALA A 33 -8.15 -1.61 7.36
CA ALA A 33 -6.96 -0.76 7.40
C ALA A 33 -7.28 0.62 8.01
N PRO A 34 -6.28 1.31 8.59
CA PRO A 34 -6.46 2.68 9.08
C PRO A 34 -6.95 3.62 7.97
N GLY A 35 -7.94 4.45 8.30
CA GLY A 35 -8.53 5.42 7.38
C GLY A 35 -9.63 4.88 6.48
N THR A 36 -9.97 3.59 6.57
CA THR A 36 -11.09 2.96 5.85
C THR A 36 -12.41 3.06 6.62
N TYR A 37 -13.50 2.53 6.06
CA TYR A 37 -14.79 2.43 6.79
C TYR A 37 -14.78 1.41 7.95
N GLY A 38 -13.64 0.78 8.22
CA GLY A 38 -13.48 -0.30 9.18
C GLY A 38 -13.36 -1.66 8.50
N SER A 39 -13.68 -2.72 9.23
CA SER A 39 -13.72 -4.08 8.68
C SER A 39 -15.16 -4.53 8.45
N CYS A 40 -15.36 -5.35 7.43
CA CYS A 40 -16.64 -6.00 7.16
C CYS A 40 -17.21 -6.71 8.41
N SER A 41 -16.36 -7.40 9.16
CA SER A 41 -16.76 -8.15 10.34
C SER A 41 -17.23 -7.24 11.47
N ARG A 42 -16.47 -6.22 11.83
CA ARG A 42 -16.79 -5.33 12.95
C ARG A 42 -17.92 -4.37 12.66
N SER A 43 -17.94 -3.84 11.44
CA SER A 43 -18.91 -2.80 11.07
C SER A 43 -20.30 -3.35 10.76
N CYS A 44 -20.39 -4.59 10.24
CA CYS A 44 -21.63 -5.14 9.71
C CYS A 44 -22.06 -6.48 10.31
N HIS A 45 -21.15 -7.34 10.76
CA HIS A 45 -21.44 -8.76 10.98
C HIS A 45 -20.98 -9.36 12.32
N GLY A 46 -20.37 -8.58 13.21
CA GLY A 46 -19.93 -9.03 14.53
C GLY A 46 -18.53 -9.65 14.55
N PHE A 47 -18.30 -10.65 15.42
CA PHE A 47 -16.95 -11.20 15.62
C PHE A 47 -16.51 -12.12 14.50
N PRO A 48 -15.23 -12.07 14.08
CA PRO A 48 -14.71 -12.95 13.04
C PRO A 48 -14.57 -14.39 13.54
N ILE A 49 -15.18 -15.34 12.83
CA ILE A 49 -15.10 -16.78 13.08
C ILE A 49 -14.72 -17.55 11.81
N GLY A 50 -14.34 -16.85 10.75
CA GLY A 50 -13.95 -17.41 9.47
C GLY A 50 -12.55 -18.02 9.49
N THR A 51 -12.20 -18.72 8.41
CA THR A 51 -10.94 -19.43 8.22
C THR A 51 -10.17 -18.93 7.00
N ILE A 52 -10.47 -17.70 6.53
CA ILE A 52 -9.71 -17.08 5.44
C ILE A 52 -8.27 -16.90 5.90
N TYR A 53 -7.35 -17.26 5.03
CA TYR A 53 -5.92 -17.06 5.26
C TYR A 53 -5.28 -16.28 4.10
N VAL A 54 -4.15 -15.66 4.39
CA VAL A 54 -3.23 -15.07 3.43
C VAL A 54 -1.93 -15.86 3.47
N ASP A 55 -1.48 -16.34 2.31
CA ASP A 55 -0.22 -17.04 2.13
C ASP A 55 0.72 -16.22 1.24
N ARG A 56 2.04 -16.44 1.41
CA ARG A 56 3.12 -15.81 0.65
C ARG A 56 3.27 -14.28 0.85
N PHE A 57 2.60 -13.70 1.84
CA PHE A 57 2.98 -12.37 2.29
C PHE A 57 4.26 -12.52 3.11
N PRO A 58 5.40 -11.96 2.68
CA PRO A 58 6.69 -12.27 3.29
C PRO A 58 6.80 -11.68 4.69
N ALA A 59 7.44 -12.38 5.63
CA ALA A 59 7.78 -11.82 6.93
C ALA A 59 8.79 -10.67 6.82
N GLN A 60 9.64 -10.74 5.76
CA GLN A 60 10.54 -9.66 5.36
C GLN A 60 10.45 -9.46 3.86
N TYR A 61 10.08 -8.26 3.43
CA TYR A 61 10.02 -7.92 2.02
C TYR A 61 11.34 -7.32 1.53
N ARG A 62 11.67 -7.59 0.28
CA ARG A 62 12.73 -6.87 -0.43
C ARG A 62 12.12 -5.67 -1.15
N PRO A 63 12.64 -4.46 -0.93
CA PRO A 63 12.13 -3.26 -1.59
C PRO A 63 12.05 -3.39 -3.10
N GLY A 64 10.90 -3.00 -3.67
CA GLY A 64 10.63 -3.07 -5.11
C GLY A 64 10.37 -4.47 -5.66
N GLN A 65 10.47 -5.53 -4.86
CA GLN A 65 10.14 -6.89 -5.31
C GLN A 65 8.64 -7.11 -5.37
N THR A 66 8.20 -7.84 -6.40
CA THR A 66 6.80 -8.26 -6.55
C THR A 66 6.61 -9.66 -5.97
N TYR A 67 5.58 -9.82 -5.16
CA TYR A 67 5.16 -11.06 -4.52
C TYR A 67 3.78 -11.45 -5.03
N CYS A 68 3.57 -12.74 -5.29
CA CYS A 68 2.25 -13.29 -5.59
C CYS A 68 1.60 -13.71 -4.27
N ILE A 69 0.66 -12.91 -3.78
CA ILE A 69 -0.03 -13.13 -2.52
C ILE A 69 -1.26 -14.00 -2.79
N LYS A 70 -1.39 -15.10 -2.07
CA LYS A 70 -2.51 -16.02 -2.19
C LYS A 70 -3.49 -15.78 -1.05
N VAL A 71 -4.78 -15.76 -1.37
CA VAL A 71 -5.89 -15.74 -0.41
C VAL A 71 -6.68 -17.02 -0.59
N GLY A 72 -7.03 -17.68 0.49
CA GLY A 72 -7.82 -18.90 0.50
C GLY A 72 -8.49 -19.11 1.85
N HIS A 73 -9.03 -20.31 2.09
CA HIS A 73 -9.66 -20.68 3.36
C HIS A 73 -9.26 -22.08 3.82
N ASN A 74 -9.34 -22.32 5.14
CA ASN A 74 -9.07 -23.60 5.76
C ASN A 74 -10.38 -24.27 6.17
N GLY A 75 -11.10 -24.84 5.19
CA GLY A 75 -12.38 -25.50 5.41
C GLY A 75 -13.56 -24.54 5.54
N GLY A 76 -14.77 -25.10 5.56
CA GLY A 76 -16.02 -24.35 5.47
C GLY A 76 -16.33 -23.94 4.03
N ASP A 77 -17.12 -22.91 3.89
CA ASP A 77 -17.54 -22.39 2.59
C ASP A 77 -16.43 -21.60 1.90
N SER A 78 -16.54 -21.47 0.59
CA SER A 78 -15.64 -20.65 -0.22
C SER A 78 -15.62 -19.19 0.23
N VAL A 79 -14.56 -18.49 -0.12
CA VAL A 79 -14.46 -17.04 0.06
C VAL A 79 -15.43 -16.36 -0.89
N GLU A 80 -16.43 -15.68 -0.34
CA GLU A 80 -17.43 -14.93 -1.10
C GLU A 80 -16.93 -13.53 -1.43
N ALA A 81 -16.36 -12.86 -0.43
CA ALA A 81 -15.85 -11.52 -0.57
C ALA A 81 -14.69 -11.25 0.38
N PHE A 82 -13.80 -10.37 -0.01
CA PHE A 82 -12.86 -9.69 0.88
C PHE A 82 -12.48 -8.32 0.34
N ASN A 83 -12.05 -7.46 1.24
CA ASN A 83 -11.30 -6.25 0.90
C ASN A 83 -9.90 -6.38 1.52
N CYS A 84 -8.88 -6.05 0.75
CA CYS A 84 -7.50 -6.14 1.20
C CYS A 84 -6.70 -4.92 0.73
N SER A 85 -5.83 -4.41 1.60
CA SER A 85 -4.87 -3.35 1.27
C SER A 85 -3.59 -3.49 2.10
N VAL A 86 -2.53 -2.81 1.67
CA VAL A 86 -1.25 -2.80 2.39
C VAL A 86 -0.90 -1.37 2.78
N ARG A 87 -0.53 -1.16 4.05
CA ARG A 87 -0.26 0.17 4.64
C ARG A 87 1.13 0.24 5.25
N VAL A 88 1.66 1.46 5.33
CA VAL A 88 2.91 1.76 6.04
C VAL A 88 2.64 1.78 7.55
N GLY A 89 3.31 0.93 8.30
CA GLY A 89 3.17 0.86 9.74
C GLY A 89 1.71 0.67 10.19
N TRP A 90 1.28 1.48 11.13
CA TRP A 90 -0.11 1.58 11.61
C TRP A 90 -0.85 2.79 11.01
N GLY A 91 -0.31 3.38 9.96
CA GLY A 91 -0.87 4.57 9.31
C GLY A 91 -1.80 4.25 8.14
N ALA A 92 -2.43 5.31 7.57
CA ALA A 92 -3.34 5.21 6.44
C ALA A 92 -2.63 5.26 5.07
N VAL A 93 -1.31 5.43 5.04
CA VAL A 93 -0.53 5.55 3.80
C VAL A 93 -0.37 4.18 3.13
N ASN A 94 -0.68 4.09 1.84
CA ASN A 94 -0.48 2.86 1.06
C ASN A 94 0.99 2.45 1.02
N ALA A 95 1.25 1.15 1.11
CA ALA A 95 2.59 0.58 1.03
C ALA A 95 2.73 -0.28 -0.24
N GLY A 96 3.50 0.23 -1.19
CA GLY A 96 3.71 -0.46 -2.46
C GLY A 96 2.53 -0.36 -3.42
N LEU A 97 2.49 -1.26 -4.40
CA LEU A 97 1.48 -1.31 -5.45
C LEU A 97 0.82 -2.68 -5.49
N ILE A 98 -0.51 -2.71 -5.46
CA ILE A 98 -1.30 -3.92 -5.68
C ILE A 98 -1.75 -3.95 -7.14
N THR A 99 -1.60 -5.12 -7.77
CA THR A 99 -2.07 -5.41 -9.12
C THR A 99 -2.94 -6.67 -9.06
N ALA A 100 -4.04 -6.67 -9.80
CA ALA A 100 -4.93 -7.82 -9.90
C ALA A 100 -4.19 -9.08 -10.39
N GLY A 101 -4.62 -10.21 -9.91
CA GLY A 101 -4.14 -11.54 -10.30
C GLY A 101 -5.30 -12.48 -10.63
N TYR A 102 -5.13 -13.76 -10.29
CA TYR A 102 -6.16 -14.75 -10.57
C TYR A 102 -7.39 -14.54 -9.68
N LEU A 103 -8.56 -14.38 -10.30
CA LEU A 103 -9.87 -14.15 -9.68
C LEU A 103 -9.91 -12.92 -8.75
N THR A 104 -9.12 -11.89 -9.02
CA THR A 104 -9.14 -10.64 -8.27
C THR A 104 -9.18 -9.43 -9.17
N GLU A 105 -9.66 -8.33 -8.64
CA GLU A 105 -9.61 -7.00 -9.24
C GLU A 105 -9.18 -5.94 -8.22
N THR A 106 -8.56 -4.88 -8.69
CA THR A 106 -8.22 -3.74 -7.85
C THR A 106 -9.37 -2.76 -7.78
N TYR A 107 -9.47 -2.03 -6.66
CA TYR A 107 -10.46 -0.97 -6.49
C TYR A 107 -9.84 0.28 -5.86
N SER A 108 -10.54 1.38 -6.02
CA SER A 108 -10.31 2.64 -5.32
C SER A 108 -11.63 3.28 -4.96
N CYS A 109 -11.75 3.78 -3.73
CA CYS A 109 -12.88 4.57 -3.26
C CYS A 109 -12.39 5.76 -2.44
N SER A 110 -13.29 6.55 -1.88
CA SER A 110 -12.96 7.80 -1.16
C SER A 110 -12.07 7.59 0.08
N VAL A 111 -12.13 6.41 0.71
CA VAL A 111 -11.41 6.08 1.94
C VAL A 111 -10.30 5.06 1.75
N GLU A 112 -10.25 4.37 0.62
CA GLU A 112 -9.27 3.32 0.36
C GLU A 112 -8.90 3.28 -1.10
N THR A 113 -7.66 3.61 -1.39
CA THR A 113 -7.06 3.46 -2.71
C THR A 113 -6.10 2.29 -2.73
N ASN A 114 -5.81 1.74 -3.93
CA ASN A 114 -4.91 0.61 -4.08
C ASN A 114 -5.37 -0.63 -3.27
N GLY A 115 -6.68 -0.85 -3.24
CA GLY A 115 -7.28 -2.04 -2.64
C GLY A 115 -7.47 -3.16 -3.66
N VAL A 116 -7.69 -4.38 -3.17
CA VAL A 116 -7.99 -5.57 -3.98
C VAL A 116 -9.15 -6.36 -3.36
N ARG A 117 -9.98 -6.94 -4.24
CA ARG A 117 -11.11 -7.81 -3.90
C ARG A 117 -11.23 -8.96 -4.87
N PRO A 118 -11.97 -10.04 -4.57
CA PRO A 118 -12.27 -11.08 -5.54
C PRO A 118 -13.29 -10.57 -6.57
N ILE A 119 -13.21 -11.10 -7.80
CA ILE A 119 -14.19 -10.84 -8.86
C ILE A 119 -15.50 -11.59 -8.57
N GLY A 120 -15.41 -12.69 -7.85
CA GLY A 120 -16.51 -13.55 -7.45
C GLY A 120 -16.04 -14.59 -6.46
N ARG A 121 -16.91 -15.50 -6.12
CA ARG A 121 -16.65 -16.58 -5.16
C ARG A 121 -15.46 -17.44 -5.57
N CYS A 122 -14.55 -17.73 -4.65
CA CYS A 122 -13.36 -18.55 -4.91
C CYS A 122 -12.92 -19.35 -3.69
N ASP A 123 -12.36 -20.55 -3.93
CA ASP A 123 -11.67 -21.32 -2.90
C ASP A 123 -10.26 -20.78 -2.69
N THR A 124 -9.65 -20.32 -3.77
CA THR A 124 -8.36 -19.62 -3.74
C THR A 124 -8.28 -18.62 -4.87
N CYS A 125 -7.70 -17.47 -4.56
CA CYS A 125 -7.38 -16.43 -5.53
C CYS A 125 -6.03 -15.81 -5.19
N ASN A 126 -5.51 -14.96 -6.05
CA ASN A 126 -4.26 -14.27 -5.77
C ASN A 126 -4.25 -12.86 -6.36
N PHE A 127 -3.34 -12.05 -5.85
CA PHE A 127 -2.99 -10.75 -6.40
C PHE A 127 -1.47 -10.55 -6.33
N LEU A 128 -0.97 -9.60 -7.07
CA LEU A 128 0.44 -9.22 -7.04
C LEU A 128 0.61 -7.98 -6.16
N TRP A 129 1.56 -8.04 -5.25
CA TRP A 129 1.97 -6.91 -4.44
C TRP A 129 3.43 -6.59 -4.71
N THR A 130 3.68 -5.44 -5.31
CA THR A 130 5.03 -4.90 -5.46
C THR A 130 5.36 -4.10 -4.21
N ALA A 131 6.33 -4.58 -3.46
CA ALA A 131 6.73 -3.97 -2.21
C ALA A 131 7.19 -2.52 -2.41
N PRO A 132 6.99 -1.66 -1.40
CA PRO A 132 7.49 -0.29 -1.45
C PRO A 132 9.00 -0.28 -1.54
N LEU A 133 9.52 0.89 -1.82
CA LEU A 133 10.95 1.09 -1.92
C LEU A 133 11.58 1.21 -0.55
N LEU A 134 12.91 1.19 -0.53
CA LEU A 134 13.71 1.26 0.69
C LEU A 134 13.32 2.45 1.58
N GLY A 135 13.38 2.23 2.88
CA GLY A 135 13.11 3.25 3.88
C GLY A 135 11.62 3.37 4.24
N THR A 136 10.81 2.38 3.85
CA THR A 136 9.39 2.33 4.25
C THR A 136 9.21 1.65 5.61
N ASP A 137 10.23 0.88 6.06
CA ASP A 137 10.21 0.12 7.31
C ASP A 137 9.13 -0.99 7.31
N THR A 138 8.42 -1.18 8.40
CA THR A 138 7.39 -2.22 8.49
C THR A 138 6.12 -1.83 7.76
N VAL A 139 5.62 -2.73 6.93
CA VAL A 139 4.31 -2.61 6.29
C VAL A 139 3.33 -3.62 6.87
N ARG A 140 2.04 -3.35 6.74
CA ARG A 140 0.97 -4.25 7.20
C ARG A 140 -0.07 -4.47 6.11
N LEU A 141 -0.33 -5.74 5.85
CA LEU A 141 -1.46 -6.17 5.04
C LEU A 141 -2.67 -6.29 5.96
N TYR A 142 -3.77 -5.68 5.54
CA TYR A 142 -5.08 -5.75 6.18
C TYR A 142 -6.03 -6.45 5.23
N LEU A 143 -6.71 -7.47 5.74
CA LEU A 143 -7.74 -8.18 4.99
C LEU A 143 -8.95 -8.41 5.91
N ALA A 144 -10.11 -8.00 5.45
CA ALA A 144 -11.38 -8.39 6.04
C ALA A 144 -12.24 -9.07 4.98
N GLY A 145 -12.78 -10.24 5.29
CA GLY A 145 -13.48 -11.05 4.31
C GLY A 145 -14.55 -11.95 4.91
N PHE A 146 -15.37 -12.50 4.03
CA PHE A 146 -16.53 -13.31 4.32
C PHE A 146 -16.48 -14.63 3.55
N GLN A 147 -16.84 -15.72 4.25
CA GLN A 147 -17.04 -17.05 3.71
C GLN A 147 -18.51 -17.42 3.86
N GLY A 148 -19.10 -18.00 2.85
CA GLY A 148 -20.49 -18.43 2.90
C GLY A 148 -21.19 -18.25 1.56
N ILE A 149 -22.51 -18.09 1.62
CA ILE A 149 -23.36 -17.81 0.48
C ILE A 149 -23.96 -16.42 0.70
N GLU A 150 -24.03 -15.63 -0.35
CA GLU A 150 -24.68 -14.32 -0.30
C GLU A 150 -26.12 -14.45 0.24
N GLY A 151 -26.44 -13.64 1.25
CA GLY A 151 -27.75 -13.67 1.86
C GLY A 151 -27.91 -14.61 3.06
N GLU A 152 -26.89 -15.38 3.40
CA GLU A 152 -26.88 -16.26 4.57
C GLU A 152 -25.94 -15.74 5.67
N TRP A 153 -26.08 -16.29 6.89
CA TRP A 153 -25.13 -16.06 7.97
C TRP A 153 -23.84 -16.80 7.67
N GLY A 154 -22.78 -16.06 7.38
CA GLY A 154 -21.48 -16.64 7.05
C GLY A 154 -20.43 -16.35 8.10
N ARG A 155 -19.21 -16.73 7.77
CA ARG A 155 -18.04 -16.64 8.64
C ARG A 155 -17.15 -15.49 8.19
N TYR A 156 -16.78 -14.62 9.13
CA TYR A 156 -15.94 -13.45 8.86
C TYR A 156 -14.52 -13.66 9.33
N SER A 157 -13.58 -13.17 8.57
CA SER A 157 -12.17 -13.16 8.92
C SER A 157 -11.62 -11.74 8.86
N GLU A 158 -10.79 -11.39 9.83
CA GLU A 158 -10.03 -10.15 9.86
C GLU A 158 -8.57 -10.49 10.14
N LEU A 159 -7.68 -10.12 9.23
CA LEU A 159 -6.27 -10.45 9.27
C LEU A 159 -5.42 -9.20 9.19
N ILE A 160 -4.39 -9.15 10.03
CA ILE A 160 -3.34 -8.13 9.97
C ILE A 160 -2.00 -8.85 9.97
N LEU A 161 -1.30 -8.79 8.85
CA LEU A 161 0.01 -9.39 8.69
C LEU A 161 1.08 -8.31 8.57
N ALA A 162 2.16 -8.43 9.33
CA ALA A 162 3.28 -7.51 9.25
C ALA A 162 4.40 -8.08 8.37
N SER A 163 5.05 -7.20 7.63
CA SER A 163 6.28 -7.50 6.90
C SER A 163 7.30 -6.41 7.16
N ALA A 164 8.46 -6.79 7.69
CA ALA A 164 9.56 -5.86 7.90
C ALA A 164 10.33 -5.63 6.59
N GLU A 165 10.96 -4.48 6.47
CA GLU A 165 11.89 -4.25 5.37
C GLU A 165 13.11 -5.15 5.53
N GLY A 166 13.33 -6.04 4.56
CA GLY A 166 14.50 -6.91 4.53
C GLY A 166 15.72 -6.16 4.02
N ILE A 167 16.85 -6.38 4.68
CA ILE A 167 18.14 -5.90 4.20
C ILE A 167 18.49 -6.70 2.96
N SER A 168 18.52 -6.09 1.78
CA SER A 168 19.11 -6.72 0.62
C SER A 168 20.63 -6.80 0.84
N GLY A 169 21.12 -8.02 1.14
CA GLY A 169 22.53 -8.24 1.33
C GLY A 169 23.32 -7.97 0.05
N VAL A 170 24.06 -6.88 0.07
CA VAL A 170 25.34 -6.72 -0.60
C VAL A 170 26.29 -6.21 0.48
N GLU A 171 27.33 -6.99 0.75
CA GLU A 171 28.38 -6.66 1.69
C GLU A 171 29.02 -5.30 1.38
N GLU A 172 29.35 -4.63 2.50
CA GLU A 172 30.22 -3.48 2.66
C GLU A 172 29.74 -2.11 2.18
N GLN A 173 28.98 -1.46 3.06
CA GLN A 173 29.48 -0.25 3.75
C GLN A 173 28.61 0.04 4.97
N LYS A 174 29.27 0.07 6.12
CA LYS A 174 28.75 0.40 7.43
C LYS A 174 28.13 1.81 7.42
N ALA A 175 26.86 1.91 7.03
CA ALA A 175 26.06 3.12 7.22
C ALA A 175 25.14 2.88 8.41
N VAL A 176 25.35 3.65 9.44
CA VAL A 176 24.55 3.73 10.66
C VAL A 176 23.08 3.82 10.28
N SER A 177 22.28 2.84 10.73
CA SER A 177 20.83 2.82 10.63
C SER A 177 20.24 3.99 11.42
N PRO A 178 19.60 4.98 10.83
CA PRO A 178 18.84 5.95 11.61
C PRO A 178 17.47 5.34 11.92
N LYS A 179 17.21 5.12 13.20
CA LYS A 179 15.87 4.89 13.73
C LYS A 179 15.03 6.15 13.47
N GLY A 180 13.88 6.01 12.79
CA GLY A 180 12.93 7.11 12.57
C GLY A 180 12.84 7.57 11.11
N ASN A 181 11.88 8.40 10.78
CA ASN A 181 11.58 9.01 9.47
C ASN A 181 12.83 9.54 8.74
N ALA A 182 13.66 8.64 8.22
CA ALA A 182 14.98 9.00 7.71
C ALA A 182 14.88 9.51 6.28
N PHE A 183 15.32 10.75 6.12
CA PHE A 183 15.66 11.36 4.84
C PHE A 183 16.64 10.45 4.08
N GLY A 184 16.35 10.10 2.81
CA GLY A 184 17.14 9.10 2.11
C GLY A 184 17.04 9.17 0.59
N LEU A 185 18.08 8.65 -0.07
CA LEU A 185 18.15 8.50 -1.52
C LEU A 185 18.92 7.23 -1.86
N ARG A 186 18.39 6.43 -2.80
CA ARG A 186 19.09 5.24 -3.24
C ARG A 186 18.72 4.85 -4.66
N LEU A 187 19.63 4.14 -5.32
CA LEU A 187 19.39 3.49 -6.61
C LEU A 187 18.43 2.31 -6.46
N VAL A 188 17.56 2.14 -7.46
CA VAL A 188 16.67 1.00 -7.60
C VAL A 188 17.10 0.18 -8.81
N GLY A 189 17.35 -1.12 -8.59
CA GLY A 189 17.86 -2.02 -9.60
C GLY A 189 19.38 -2.20 -9.57
N GLU A 190 19.90 -2.74 -10.64
CA GLU A 190 21.32 -3.05 -10.76
C GLU A 190 22.18 -1.80 -10.97
N ASN A 191 23.39 -1.83 -10.47
CA ASN A 191 24.43 -0.84 -10.74
C ASN A 191 25.69 -1.59 -11.18
N PRO A 192 26.05 -1.57 -12.45
CA PRO A 192 25.80 -0.56 -13.50
C PRO A 192 24.36 -0.55 -14.08
N VAL A 193 23.87 0.64 -14.37
CA VAL A 193 22.53 0.91 -14.92
C VAL A 193 22.59 1.06 -16.43
N ARG A 194 21.65 0.43 -17.16
CA ARG A 194 21.47 0.64 -18.61
C ARG A 194 20.28 1.54 -18.90
N GLY A 195 20.53 2.57 -19.68
CA GLY A 195 19.49 3.46 -20.21
C GLY A 195 19.00 4.54 -19.21
N SER A 196 18.16 4.19 -18.25
CA SER A 196 17.57 5.14 -17.29
C SER A 196 17.91 4.75 -15.85
N ILE A 197 18.16 5.74 -15.01
CA ILE A 197 18.43 5.55 -13.58
C ILE A 197 17.15 5.69 -12.79
N ALA A 198 16.77 4.64 -12.06
CA ALA A 198 15.66 4.65 -11.13
C ALA A 198 16.18 4.90 -9.70
N LEU A 199 15.51 5.77 -8.98
CA LEU A 199 15.84 6.20 -7.63
C LEU A 199 14.62 6.05 -6.71
N ALA A 200 14.87 5.56 -5.52
CA ALA A 200 13.96 5.74 -4.41
C ALA A 200 14.44 6.90 -3.54
N TYR A 201 13.55 7.79 -3.19
CA TYR A 201 13.86 8.90 -2.31
C TYR A 201 12.85 9.01 -1.17
N ARG A 202 13.29 9.59 -0.06
CA ARG A 202 12.45 9.92 1.08
C ARG A 202 12.81 11.30 1.62
N THR A 203 11.78 12.08 1.90
CA THR A 203 11.86 13.41 2.47
C THR A 203 11.06 13.47 3.78
N ASP A 204 11.13 14.55 4.51
CA ASP A 204 10.30 14.77 5.69
C ASP A 204 8.88 15.29 5.36
N GLY A 205 8.58 15.50 4.07
CA GLY A 205 7.30 16.01 3.60
C GLY A 205 7.05 17.49 3.85
N ASN A 206 7.95 18.18 4.55
CA ASN A 206 7.82 19.59 4.94
C ASN A 206 8.38 20.53 3.87
N GLY A 207 7.87 20.44 2.65
CA GLY A 207 8.28 21.31 1.55
C GLY A 207 9.02 20.55 0.44
N PRO A 208 9.45 21.27 -0.60
CA PRO A 208 10.14 20.68 -1.73
C PRO A 208 11.54 20.20 -1.36
N ALA A 209 11.95 19.09 -1.94
CA ALA A 209 13.31 18.59 -1.94
C ALA A 209 13.90 18.76 -3.34
N GLU A 210 15.19 18.98 -3.44
CA GLU A 210 15.88 19.10 -4.72
C GLU A 210 16.78 17.89 -4.96
N LEU A 211 16.60 17.23 -6.10
CA LEU A 211 17.49 16.17 -6.58
C LEU A 211 18.43 16.76 -7.63
N ARG A 212 19.73 16.80 -7.31
CA ARG A 212 20.77 17.29 -8.20
C ARG A 212 21.64 16.15 -8.70
N ILE A 213 21.99 16.18 -9.97
CA ILE A 213 22.79 15.15 -10.62
C ILE A 213 24.09 15.79 -11.11
N PHE A 214 25.20 15.22 -10.70
CA PHE A 214 26.55 15.72 -11.02
C PHE A 214 27.37 14.67 -11.77
N ASP A 215 28.23 15.11 -12.66
CA ASP A 215 29.27 14.28 -13.26
C ASP A 215 30.49 14.10 -12.33
N LEU A 216 31.47 13.30 -12.75
CA LEU A 216 32.71 13.05 -11.99
C LEU A 216 33.55 14.31 -11.70
N ARG A 217 33.34 15.38 -12.46
CA ARG A 217 34.03 16.66 -12.26
C ARG A 217 33.28 17.60 -11.31
N GLY A 218 32.15 17.13 -10.74
CA GLY A 218 31.28 17.92 -9.88
C GLY A 218 30.41 18.94 -10.62
N ARG A 219 30.35 18.86 -11.97
CA ARG A 219 29.50 19.74 -12.77
C ARG A 219 28.06 19.27 -12.69
N LEU A 220 27.14 20.20 -12.43
CA LEU A 220 25.70 19.95 -12.44
C LEU A 220 25.24 19.54 -13.86
N VAL A 221 24.66 18.39 -13.98
CA VAL A 221 24.11 17.84 -15.22
C VAL A 221 22.62 18.17 -15.34
N ARG A 222 21.87 18.01 -14.24
CA ARG A 222 20.44 18.29 -14.17
C ARG A 222 19.96 18.40 -12.74
N SER A 223 18.88 19.14 -12.51
CA SER A 223 18.17 19.17 -11.23
C SER A 223 16.68 18.95 -11.41
N PHE A 224 16.02 18.48 -10.33
CA PHE A 224 14.59 18.22 -10.27
C PHE A 224 14.05 18.60 -8.90
N VAL A 225 12.88 19.21 -8.86
CA VAL A 225 12.17 19.47 -7.62
C VAL A 225 11.25 18.27 -7.35
N LEU A 226 11.41 17.67 -6.18
CA LEU A 226 10.62 16.54 -5.70
C LEU A 226 9.71 17.01 -4.57
N SER A 227 8.49 16.52 -4.52
CA SER A 227 7.50 16.88 -3.50
C SER A 227 6.91 15.63 -2.83
N GLY A 228 6.32 15.83 -1.62
CA GLY A 228 5.76 14.74 -0.82
C GLY A 228 6.80 14.01 0.04
N TYR A 229 6.36 12.99 0.78
CA TYR A 229 7.18 12.25 1.75
C TYR A 229 8.19 11.29 1.14
N GLY A 230 8.15 11.08 -0.18
CA GLY A 230 9.04 10.18 -0.89
C GLY A 230 8.37 9.49 -2.07
N GLY A 231 9.14 8.74 -2.84
CA GLY A 231 8.64 8.03 -4.01
C GLY A 231 9.72 7.44 -4.89
N LEU A 232 9.28 7.01 -6.07
CA LEU A 232 10.14 6.62 -7.17
C LEU A 232 10.35 7.81 -8.09
N PHE A 233 11.60 8.03 -8.45
CA PHE A 233 11.99 8.96 -9.48
C PHE A 233 12.79 8.22 -10.55
N ARG A 234 12.51 8.48 -11.81
CA ARG A 234 13.26 7.92 -12.92
C ARG A 234 13.89 9.04 -13.75
N TRP A 235 15.20 8.98 -13.90
CA TRP A 235 15.93 9.86 -14.78
C TRP A 235 16.31 9.16 -16.09
N ASP A 236 15.95 9.76 -17.19
CA ASP A 236 16.14 9.25 -18.55
C ASP A 236 17.58 9.38 -19.07
N GLY A 237 18.51 9.86 -18.24
CA GLY A 237 19.90 10.07 -18.62
C GLY A 237 20.10 11.23 -19.60
N ARG A 238 19.26 12.28 -19.50
CA ARG A 238 19.40 13.52 -20.28
C ARG A 238 19.80 14.69 -19.40
N ASP A 239 20.64 15.58 -19.95
CA ASP A 239 21.03 16.84 -19.30
C ASP A 239 19.87 17.86 -19.31
N ALA A 240 20.12 19.05 -18.77
CA ALA A 240 19.14 20.13 -18.72
C ALA A 240 18.72 20.64 -20.12
N SER A 241 19.52 20.40 -21.16
CA SER A 241 19.21 20.74 -22.55
C SER A 241 18.51 19.61 -23.31
N GLY A 242 18.21 18.49 -22.63
CA GLY A 242 17.55 17.32 -23.24
C GLY A 242 18.49 16.39 -24.00
N ARG A 243 19.80 16.65 -24.01
CA ARG A 243 20.81 15.79 -24.67
C ARG A 243 21.14 14.58 -23.81
N LEU A 244 21.30 13.42 -24.45
CA LEU A 244 21.77 12.21 -23.80
C LEU A 244 23.18 12.40 -23.25
N ILE A 245 23.39 12.09 -21.96
CA ILE A 245 24.70 12.14 -21.34
C ILE A 245 25.52 10.89 -21.68
N PRO A 246 26.85 10.94 -21.70
CA PRO A 246 27.70 9.79 -21.93
C PRO A 246 27.59 8.75 -20.81
N GLY A 247 28.02 7.51 -21.07
CA GLY A 247 28.24 6.51 -20.03
C GLY A 247 29.31 6.99 -19.05
N GLY A 248 29.18 6.64 -17.77
CA GLY A 248 30.10 7.05 -16.74
C GLY A 248 29.48 7.09 -15.34
N PHE A 249 30.29 7.53 -14.37
CA PHE A 249 29.82 7.72 -13.01
C PHE A 249 29.11 9.07 -12.85
N TYR A 250 27.99 9.01 -12.13
CA TYR A 250 27.17 10.17 -11.75
C TYR A 250 26.87 10.13 -10.26
N PHE A 251 26.88 11.31 -9.64
CA PHE A 251 26.49 11.50 -8.25
C PHE A 251 25.13 12.15 -8.21
N LEU A 252 24.21 11.51 -7.52
CA LEU A 252 22.83 11.97 -7.37
C LEU A 252 22.65 12.40 -5.92
N ARG A 253 22.35 13.68 -5.70
CA ARG A 253 22.26 14.29 -4.39
C ARG A 253 20.86 14.83 -4.15
N LEU A 254 20.22 14.36 -3.11
CA LEU A 254 18.95 14.86 -2.61
C LEU A 254 19.20 15.83 -1.49
N GLU A 255 18.58 17.00 -1.54
CA GLU A 255 18.70 18.07 -0.56
C GLU A 255 17.32 18.53 -0.13
N GLN A 256 17.14 18.77 1.19
CA GLN A 256 15.95 19.39 1.77
C GLN A 256 16.34 20.12 3.06
N GLY A 257 16.20 21.44 3.07
CA GLY A 257 16.68 22.28 4.18
C GLY A 257 18.18 22.07 4.43
N THR A 258 18.54 21.66 5.63
CA THR A 258 19.94 21.37 6.03
C THR A 258 20.36 19.92 5.78
N ARG A 259 19.44 19.06 5.31
CA ARG A 259 19.72 17.65 5.08
C ARG A 259 20.16 17.41 3.65
N SER A 260 21.15 16.55 3.48
CA SER A 260 21.56 16.07 2.17
C SER A 260 22.01 14.60 2.23
N VAL A 261 21.76 13.87 1.15
CA VAL A 261 22.23 12.51 0.97
C VAL A 261 22.62 12.30 -0.50
N THR A 262 23.68 11.54 -0.74
CA THR A 262 24.20 11.32 -2.09
C THR A 262 24.31 9.82 -2.35
N CYS A 263 23.91 9.38 -3.55
CA CYS A 263 24.21 8.05 -4.06
C CYS A 263 25.00 8.16 -5.38
N LYS A 264 25.72 7.09 -5.73
CA LYS A 264 26.55 6.99 -6.94
C LYS A 264 25.96 5.98 -7.90
N ALA A 265 25.83 6.34 -9.18
CA ALA A 265 25.39 5.47 -10.24
C ALA A 265 26.48 5.34 -11.34
N LEU A 266 26.63 4.15 -11.88
CA LEU A 266 27.42 3.91 -13.10
C LEU A 266 26.44 3.69 -14.26
N LEU A 267 26.35 4.65 -15.17
CA LEU A 267 25.54 4.53 -16.38
C LEU A 267 26.34 3.88 -17.50
N ILE A 268 25.82 2.80 -18.07
CA ILE A 268 26.36 2.15 -19.27
C ILE A 268 25.41 2.43 -20.44
N ARG A 269 25.99 2.69 -21.59
CA ARG A 269 25.26 2.88 -22.85
C ARG A 269 25.62 1.80 -23.85
#